data_5e6d1f54dce6143fb70b2bad99fd5176
#
_entry.id   5e6d1f54dce6143fb70b2bad99fd5176
#
_cell.length_a   1.000
_cell.length_b   1.000
_cell.length_c   1.000
_cell.angle_alpha   90.00
_cell.angle_beta   90.00
_cell.angle_gamma   90.00
#
_symmetry.space_group_name_H-M   'P 1'
#
loop_
_entity.id
_entity.type
_entity.pdbx_description
1 polymer ?
#
loop_
_entity_poly.entity_id
_entity_poly.type
_entity_poly.pdbx_seq_one_letter_code
_entity_poly.pdbx_strand_id
1 'polypeptide(L)'
;KRNLVASDDEIHGDVEGIMAQCDIVLERTYHTKAYNQAMMEPFTCYASFDRYGRLHIISSTQIVFHTRRILSRALGIPKSRIRVEKPRIGGGFGAKQTAVCEVYPAFVAMKTGRPARITYTREESQIAGSPRHEMEITLRMGAMKDGRIRVMDLYTLSNTGAYGEHGPTTVGLSGHKALPLYTGSLEAHRFHYDVVYTNHQAAGAYRGYGATQGIFAVESMVSELAEKLGMDATVIRDMNMIK
;
A
#
# COMPACT_ATOMS: atom_id res chain seq x y z
N LYS A 1 6.79 -15.33 -16.14
CA LYS A 1 7.38 -13.98 -16.18
C LYS A 1 8.29 -13.83 -14.95
N ARG A 2 9.57 -13.50 -15.14
CA ARG A 2 10.60 -13.64 -14.09
C ARG A 2 10.52 -12.61 -12.97
N ASN A 3 9.96 -11.43 -13.21
CA ASN A 3 9.85 -10.34 -12.22
C ASN A 3 8.41 -10.08 -11.73
N LEU A 4 7.44 -10.91 -12.11
CA LEU A 4 6.07 -10.81 -11.61
C LEU A 4 5.99 -11.38 -10.19
N VAL A 5 5.52 -10.56 -9.25
CA VAL A 5 5.27 -10.94 -7.85
C VAL A 5 3.87 -11.51 -7.69
N ALA A 6 2.89 -10.81 -8.24
CA ALA A 6 1.48 -11.18 -8.19
C ALA A 6 0.73 -10.53 -9.36
N SER A 7 -0.34 -11.18 -9.76
CA SER A 7 -1.30 -10.71 -10.74
C SER A 7 -2.67 -11.26 -10.34
N ASP A 8 -3.70 -10.47 -10.50
CA ASP A 8 -5.08 -10.91 -10.24
C ASP A 8 -6.03 -10.20 -11.19
N ASP A 9 -7.18 -10.81 -11.46
CA ASP A 9 -8.17 -10.33 -12.40
C ASP A 9 -9.58 -10.63 -11.88
N GLU A 10 -10.38 -9.58 -11.72
CA GLU A 10 -11.77 -9.65 -11.28
C GLU A 10 -12.66 -8.98 -12.30
N ILE A 11 -13.66 -9.72 -12.83
CA ILE A 11 -14.56 -9.24 -13.88
C ILE A 11 -16.00 -9.48 -13.44
N HIS A 12 -16.82 -8.45 -13.56
CA HIS A 12 -18.26 -8.49 -13.38
C HIS A 12 -18.97 -7.93 -14.61
N GLY A 13 -19.88 -8.70 -15.19
CA GLY A 13 -20.65 -8.31 -16.38
C GLY A 13 -19.83 -8.27 -17.67
N ASP A 14 -20.47 -7.78 -18.74
CA ASP A 14 -19.85 -7.64 -20.07
C ASP A 14 -19.24 -6.24 -20.23
N VAL A 15 -17.99 -6.11 -19.83
CA VAL A 15 -17.28 -4.81 -19.82
C VAL A 15 -17.20 -4.19 -21.22
N GLU A 16 -16.81 -4.96 -22.24
CA GLU A 16 -16.63 -4.43 -23.58
C GLU A 16 -17.99 -4.15 -24.27
N GLY A 17 -18.98 -5.03 -24.07
CA GLY A 17 -20.32 -4.83 -24.62
C GLY A 17 -21.02 -3.61 -24.02
N ILE A 18 -20.90 -3.36 -22.71
CA ILE A 18 -21.45 -2.17 -22.08
C ILE A 18 -20.67 -0.91 -22.47
N MET A 19 -19.33 -0.99 -22.56
CA MET A 19 -18.48 0.11 -23.00
C MET A 19 -18.87 0.60 -24.40
N ALA A 20 -19.14 -0.31 -25.33
CA ALA A 20 -19.57 -0.01 -26.70
C ALA A 20 -20.95 0.68 -26.79
N GLN A 21 -21.78 0.56 -25.76
CA GLN A 21 -23.12 1.16 -25.69
C GLN A 21 -23.11 2.55 -25.02
N CYS A 22 -21.97 2.98 -24.47
CA CYS A 22 -21.87 4.27 -23.79
C CYS A 22 -21.76 5.44 -24.79
N ASP A 23 -22.40 6.55 -24.46
CA ASP A 23 -22.31 7.78 -25.27
C ASP A 23 -20.91 8.43 -25.15
N ILE A 24 -20.27 8.25 -24.02
CA ILE A 24 -18.95 8.82 -23.70
C ILE A 24 -18.08 7.72 -23.12
N VAL A 25 -16.89 7.58 -23.70
CA VAL A 25 -15.83 6.73 -23.14
C VAL A 25 -14.61 7.62 -22.87
N LEU A 26 -14.10 7.54 -21.66
CA LEU A 26 -12.84 8.14 -21.26
C LEU A 26 -11.82 7.07 -20.99
N GLU A 27 -10.57 7.32 -21.35
CA GLU A 27 -9.43 6.48 -21.02
C GLU A 27 -8.27 7.37 -20.58
N ARG A 28 -7.68 7.09 -19.41
CA ARG A 28 -6.54 7.85 -18.87
C ARG A 28 -5.60 6.92 -18.12
N THR A 29 -4.34 7.29 -18.15
CA THR A 29 -3.30 6.67 -17.32
C THR A 29 -2.79 7.70 -16.31
N TYR A 30 -2.89 7.35 -15.04
CA TYR A 30 -2.45 8.17 -13.90
C TYR A 30 -1.17 7.58 -13.30
N HIS A 31 -0.23 8.43 -12.94
CA HIS A 31 1.04 8.02 -12.34
C HIS A 31 1.16 8.55 -10.92
N THR A 32 1.48 7.68 -9.97
CA THR A 32 1.80 8.05 -8.60
C THR A 32 3.22 7.62 -8.26
N LYS A 33 3.98 8.52 -7.64
CA LYS A 33 5.40 8.26 -7.32
C LYS A 33 5.56 7.56 -5.97
N ALA A 34 6.67 6.84 -5.83
CA ALA A 34 7.15 6.38 -4.54
C ALA A 34 7.62 7.57 -3.69
N TYR A 35 7.19 7.65 -2.44
CA TYR A 35 7.67 8.62 -1.45
C TYR A 35 7.54 8.07 -0.03
N ASN A 36 8.40 8.52 0.86
CA ASN A 36 8.48 8.05 2.24
C ASN A 36 7.45 8.73 3.15
N GLN A 37 7.09 8.03 4.23
CA GLN A 37 6.09 8.46 5.23
C GLN A 37 6.55 9.67 6.06
N ALA A 38 7.85 9.95 6.12
CA ALA A 38 8.46 11.09 6.80
C ALA A 38 7.92 11.32 8.24
N MET A 39 7.69 10.22 8.99
CA MET A 39 7.25 10.28 10.38
C MET A 39 8.25 11.12 11.22
N MET A 40 7.75 11.89 12.18
CA MET A 40 8.58 12.78 12.99
C MET A 40 9.66 12.02 13.76
N GLU A 41 9.31 10.90 14.39
CA GLU A 41 10.25 10.00 15.04
C GLU A 41 10.87 9.03 14.02
N PRO A 42 12.21 9.05 13.80
CA PRO A 42 12.90 8.08 12.96
C PRO A 42 12.78 6.65 13.49
N PHE A 43 13.38 5.68 12.79
CA PHE A 43 13.46 4.32 13.30
C PHE A 43 14.42 4.27 14.49
N THR A 44 13.97 3.66 15.59
CA THR A 44 14.78 3.47 16.78
C THR A 44 14.44 2.16 17.46
N CYS A 45 15.47 1.51 17.99
CA CYS A 45 15.34 0.24 18.69
C CYS A 45 16.40 0.11 19.77
N TYR A 46 16.03 -0.47 20.92
CA TYR A 46 16.89 -0.88 22.00
C TYR A 46 16.72 -2.39 22.22
N ALA A 47 17.82 -3.09 22.46
CA ALA A 47 17.84 -4.51 22.73
C ALA A 47 18.69 -4.82 23.97
N SER A 48 18.19 -5.72 24.84
CA SER A 48 18.89 -6.21 26.02
C SER A 48 18.40 -7.62 26.38
N PHE A 49 18.98 -8.24 27.39
CA PHE A 49 18.39 -9.42 28.01
C PHE A 49 17.60 -9.06 29.25
N ASP A 50 16.43 -9.65 29.44
CA ASP A 50 15.67 -9.52 30.66
C ASP A 50 16.17 -10.49 31.75
N ARG A 51 15.64 -10.37 32.99
CA ARG A 51 16.02 -11.23 34.12
C ARG A 51 15.78 -12.74 33.90
N TYR A 52 14.98 -13.10 32.89
CA TYR A 52 14.70 -14.48 32.52
C TYR A 52 15.57 -14.97 31.36
N GLY A 53 16.55 -14.17 30.94
CA GLY A 53 17.42 -14.47 29.81
C GLY A 53 16.71 -14.43 28.44
N ARG A 54 15.58 -13.72 28.33
CA ARG A 54 14.92 -13.48 27.05
C ARG A 54 15.46 -12.23 26.41
N LEU A 55 15.61 -12.25 25.09
CA LEU A 55 15.95 -11.06 24.31
C LEU A 55 14.78 -10.08 24.41
N HIS A 56 15.01 -8.95 25.06
CA HIS A 56 14.02 -7.88 25.24
C HIS A 56 14.29 -6.75 24.26
N ILE A 57 13.34 -6.50 23.40
CA ILE A 57 13.37 -5.49 22.34
C ILE A 57 12.36 -4.40 22.67
N ILE A 58 12.83 -3.16 22.78
CA ILE A 58 11.98 -1.97 22.89
C ILE A 58 12.13 -1.23 21.57
N SER A 59 11.08 -1.20 20.77
CA SER A 59 11.12 -0.64 19.41
C SER A 59 9.96 0.29 19.13
N SER A 60 10.27 1.34 18.37
CA SER A 60 9.29 2.22 17.75
C SER A 60 8.62 1.50 16.56
N THR A 61 7.83 0.47 16.83
CA THR A 61 7.17 -0.39 15.84
C THR A 61 5.64 -0.30 15.91
N GLN A 62 4.95 -0.49 14.79
CA GLN A 62 3.49 -0.63 14.72
C GLN A 62 3.04 -2.09 14.95
N ILE A 63 3.97 -3.08 14.90
CA ILE A 63 3.65 -4.51 14.73
C ILE A 63 4.46 -5.43 15.66
N VAL A 64 4.32 -5.28 16.98
CA VAL A 64 5.13 -6.04 17.98
C VAL A 64 5.18 -7.55 17.73
N PHE A 65 4.08 -8.19 17.34
CA PHE A 65 4.03 -9.62 17.10
C PHE A 65 4.72 -10.04 15.80
N HIS A 66 4.63 -9.22 14.75
CA HIS A 66 5.36 -9.42 13.49
C HIS A 66 6.87 -9.21 13.69
N THR A 67 7.27 -8.15 14.37
CA THR A 67 8.66 -7.88 14.74
C THR A 67 9.25 -9.09 15.49
N ARG A 68 8.53 -9.64 16.49
CA ARG A 68 8.95 -10.85 17.21
C ARG A 68 9.12 -12.05 16.26
N ARG A 69 8.21 -12.24 15.31
CA ARG A 69 8.26 -13.33 14.34
C ARG A 69 9.45 -13.17 13.38
N ILE A 70 9.68 -11.95 12.88
CA ILE A 70 10.80 -11.65 11.99
C ILE A 70 12.12 -11.86 12.70
N LEU A 71 12.29 -11.33 13.92
CA LEU A 71 13.49 -11.50 14.72
C LEU A 71 13.76 -12.98 15.06
N SER A 72 12.71 -13.75 15.38
CA SER A 72 12.84 -15.19 15.63
C SER A 72 13.44 -15.92 14.43
N ARG A 73 13.00 -15.61 13.23
CA ARG A 73 13.51 -16.19 11.99
C ARG A 73 14.93 -15.72 11.67
N ALA A 74 15.15 -14.40 11.74
CA ALA A 74 16.45 -13.79 11.39
C ALA A 74 17.59 -14.21 12.33
N LEU A 75 17.28 -14.39 13.63
CA LEU A 75 18.26 -14.71 14.66
C LEU A 75 18.34 -16.21 14.98
N GLY A 76 17.45 -17.03 14.42
CA GLY A 76 17.42 -18.48 14.66
C GLY A 76 17.05 -18.88 16.10
N ILE A 77 16.29 -18.04 16.82
CA ILE A 77 15.87 -18.31 18.21
C ILE A 77 14.35 -18.43 18.34
N PRO A 78 13.83 -19.24 19.26
CA PRO A 78 12.39 -19.41 19.45
C PRO A 78 11.68 -18.10 19.83
N LYS A 79 10.46 -17.89 19.35
CA LYS A 79 9.64 -16.72 19.70
C LYS A 79 9.45 -16.55 21.22
N SER A 80 9.40 -17.65 21.99
CA SER A 80 9.30 -17.64 23.45
C SER A 80 10.50 -16.99 24.14
N ARG A 81 11.65 -16.95 23.47
CA ARG A 81 12.89 -16.30 23.94
C ARG A 81 12.98 -14.82 23.57
N ILE A 82 11.96 -14.26 22.90
CA ILE A 82 11.93 -12.86 22.48
C ILE A 82 10.71 -12.18 23.08
N ARG A 83 10.93 -11.07 23.77
CA ARG A 83 9.91 -10.11 24.21
C ARG A 83 10.07 -8.83 23.41
N VAL A 84 9.02 -8.41 22.70
CA VAL A 84 8.98 -7.12 22.03
C VAL A 84 8.01 -6.21 22.76
N GLU A 85 8.45 -5.02 23.04
CA GLU A 85 7.68 -3.98 23.70
C GLU A 85 7.64 -2.71 22.83
N LYS A 86 6.45 -2.14 22.72
CA LYS A 86 6.21 -0.90 21.98
C LYS A 86 5.90 0.22 22.99
N PRO A 87 6.76 1.25 23.12
CA PRO A 87 6.42 2.47 23.81
C PRO A 87 5.44 3.31 22.97
N ARG A 88 5.13 4.52 23.40
CA ARG A 88 4.50 5.52 22.52
C ARG A 88 5.43 5.83 21.36
N ILE A 89 4.89 5.92 20.17
CA ILE A 89 5.65 6.18 18.93
C ILE A 89 5.28 7.53 18.34
N GLY A 90 6.28 8.25 17.83
CA GLY A 90 6.15 9.56 17.21
C GLY A 90 5.80 9.52 15.72
N GLY A 91 4.75 8.74 15.39
CA GLY A 91 4.28 8.52 14.03
C GLY A 91 4.84 7.25 13.40
N GLY A 92 4.12 6.73 12.43
CA GLY A 92 4.50 5.54 11.67
C GLY A 92 3.92 5.58 10.26
N PHE A 93 2.61 5.82 10.13
CA PHE A 93 1.89 5.94 8.86
C PHE A 93 2.10 4.76 7.91
N GLY A 94 2.46 3.58 8.45
CA GLY A 94 2.81 2.39 7.71
C GLY A 94 4.32 2.08 7.67
N ALA A 95 5.21 3.08 7.78
CA ALA A 95 6.66 2.85 7.71
C ALA A 95 7.17 1.83 8.75
N LYS A 96 6.53 1.77 9.91
CA LYS A 96 6.91 0.90 11.02
C LYS A 96 6.09 -0.41 11.06
N GLN A 97 5.57 -0.83 9.91
CA GLN A 97 4.87 -2.11 9.72
C GLN A 97 5.78 -3.23 9.20
N THR A 98 7.09 -3.03 9.23
CA THR A 98 8.10 -4.06 9.03
C THR A 98 9.21 -3.89 10.07
N ALA A 99 10.08 -4.87 10.22
CA ALA A 99 11.28 -4.73 11.02
C ALA A 99 12.37 -4.09 10.15
N VAL A 100 12.78 -2.87 10.48
CA VAL A 100 13.77 -2.10 9.70
C VAL A 100 15.14 -2.10 10.41
N CYS A 101 15.18 -1.69 11.68
CA CYS A 101 16.44 -1.54 12.42
C CYS A 101 16.61 -2.56 13.55
N GLU A 102 15.57 -3.30 13.91
CA GLU A 102 15.50 -4.11 15.13
C GLU A 102 16.50 -5.28 15.18
N VAL A 103 16.83 -5.83 14.02
CA VAL A 103 17.76 -6.99 13.95
C VAL A 103 19.17 -6.61 14.38
N TYR A 104 19.61 -5.38 14.12
CA TYR A 104 20.98 -4.96 14.38
C TYR A 104 21.31 -4.90 15.90
N PRO A 105 20.58 -4.12 16.73
CA PRO A 105 20.87 -4.11 18.17
C PRO A 105 20.55 -5.45 18.83
N ALA A 106 19.57 -6.21 18.32
CA ALA A 106 19.28 -7.55 18.79
C ALA A 106 20.48 -8.50 18.59
N PHE A 107 21.07 -8.48 17.40
CA PHE A 107 22.26 -9.28 17.09
C PHE A 107 23.48 -8.89 17.95
N VAL A 108 23.73 -7.56 18.11
CA VAL A 108 24.81 -7.07 18.96
C VAL A 108 24.61 -7.50 20.41
N ALA A 109 23.40 -7.34 20.95
CA ALA A 109 23.10 -7.76 22.33
C ALA A 109 23.33 -9.28 22.52
N MET A 110 22.93 -10.10 21.54
CA MET A 110 23.16 -11.56 21.59
C MET A 110 24.64 -11.92 21.56
N LYS A 111 25.45 -11.22 20.77
CA LYS A 111 26.88 -11.52 20.62
C LYS A 111 27.75 -11.02 21.79
N THR A 112 27.36 -9.90 22.39
CA THR A 112 28.16 -9.24 23.42
C THR A 112 27.66 -9.48 24.85
N GLY A 113 26.41 -9.93 25.02
CA GLY A 113 25.72 -9.98 26.30
C GLY A 113 25.39 -8.59 26.90
N ARG A 114 25.63 -7.50 26.14
CA ARG A 114 25.45 -6.12 26.58
C ARG A 114 24.24 -5.50 25.90
N PRO A 115 23.57 -4.52 26.52
CA PRO A 115 22.53 -3.72 25.86
C PRO A 115 23.09 -3.01 24.63
N ALA A 116 22.26 -2.92 23.59
CA ALA A 116 22.59 -2.20 22.36
C ALA A 116 21.41 -1.34 21.93
N ARG A 117 21.70 -0.18 21.35
CA ARG A 117 20.70 0.75 20.82
C ARG A 117 21.11 1.21 19.42
N ILE A 118 20.11 1.40 18.58
CA ILE A 118 20.25 2.08 17.29
C ILE A 118 19.18 3.16 17.17
N THR A 119 19.54 4.28 16.59
CA THR A 119 18.61 5.35 16.21
C THR A 119 19.06 5.87 14.86
N TYR A 120 18.21 5.76 13.84
CA TYR A 120 18.51 6.28 12.53
C TYR A 120 18.40 7.80 12.48
N THR A 121 19.23 8.43 11.68
CA THR A 121 19.03 9.82 11.25
C THR A 121 17.80 9.93 10.36
N ARG A 122 17.40 11.15 10.03
CA ARG A 122 16.34 11.39 9.04
C ARG A 122 16.68 10.77 7.68
N GLU A 123 17.89 10.99 7.22
CA GLU A 123 18.40 10.47 5.95
C GLU A 123 18.39 8.93 5.94
N GLU A 124 18.98 8.30 6.95
CA GLU A 124 18.99 6.84 7.09
C GLU A 124 17.57 6.27 7.12
N SER A 125 16.64 6.94 7.79
CA SER A 125 15.24 6.50 7.86
C SER A 125 14.54 6.56 6.50
N GLN A 126 14.90 7.51 5.65
CA GLN A 126 14.36 7.62 4.30
C GLN A 126 14.95 6.58 3.35
N ILE A 127 16.23 6.27 3.50
CA ILE A 127 16.93 5.29 2.67
C ILE A 127 16.55 3.85 3.05
N ALA A 128 16.45 3.56 4.35
CA ALA A 128 16.20 2.21 4.85
C ALA A 128 14.71 1.86 4.99
N GLY A 129 13.83 2.84 5.00
CA GLY A 129 12.38 2.61 5.11
C GLY A 129 11.75 2.10 3.82
N SER A 130 10.52 1.63 3.89
CA SER A 130 9.75 1.13 2.74
C SER A 130 8.78 2.22 2.27
N PRO A 131 9.03 2.87 1.13
CA PRO A 131 8.18 3.95 0.62
C PRO A 131 6.83 3.43 0.13
N ARG A 132 5.93 4.35 -0.24
CA ARG A 132 4.70 4.03 -0.96
C ARG A 132 5.01 3.31 -2.27
N HIS A 133 4.21 2.33 -2.62
CA HIS A 133 4.26 1.69 -3.94
C HIS A 133 4.02 2.73 -5.04
N GLU A 134 4.94 2.83 -5.98
CA GLU A 134 4.73 3.55 -7.23
C GLU A 134 3.74 2.79 -8.09
N MET A 135 2.77 3.49 -8.68
CA MET A 135 1.73 2.88 -9.49
C MET A 135 1.48 3.66 -10.78
N GLU A 136 1.26 2.92 -11.84
CA GLU A 136 0.65 3.36 -13.06
C GLU A 136 -0.76 2.76 -13.12
N ILE A 137 -1.78 3.63 -13.21
CA ILE A 137 -3.17 3.24 -13.10
C ILE A 137 -3.89 3.69 -14.37
N THR A 138 -4.27 2.73 -15.20
CA THR A 138 -5.07 2.97 -16.41
C THR A 138 -6.52 2.69 -16.11
N LEU A 139 -7.38 3.68 -16.33
CA LEU A 139 -8.82 3.57 -16.15
C LEU A 139 -9.54 3.90 -17.45
N ARG A 140 -10.45 3.02 -17.85
CA ARG A 140 -11.47 3.26 -18.87
C ARG A 140 -12.82 3.39 -18.18
N MET A 141 -13.58 4.41 -18.54
CA MET A 141 -14.90 4.69 -17.94
C MET A 141 -15.90 4.98 -19.05
N GLY A 142 -17.00 4.25 -19.05
CA GLY A 142 -18.12 4.46 -19.96
C GLY A 142 -19.34 5.07 -19.24
N ALA A 143 -19.90 6.13 -19.82
CA ALA A 143 -21.04 6.84 -19.27
C ALA A 143 -22.05 7.25 -20.35
N MET A 144 -23.28 7.53 -19.92
CA MET A 144 -24.34 8.11 -20.73
C MET A 144 -24.30 9.65 -20.69
N LYS A 145 -24.94 10.31 -21.65
CA LYS A 145 -25.05 11.78 -21.70
C LYS A 145 -25.77 12.38 -20.48
N ASP A 146 -26.59 11.57 -19.81
CA ASP A 146 -27.30 11.99 -18.59
C ASP A 146 -26.43 11.95 -17.33
N GLY A 147 -25.16 11.52 -17.44
CA GLY A 147 -24.20 11.44 -16.35
C GLY A 147 -24.13 10.09 -15.63
N ARG A 148 -24.95 9.10 -16.02
CA ARG A 148 -24.86 7.74 -15.45
C ARG A 148 -23.60 7.03 -15.92
N ILE A 149 -22.76 6.61 -14.98
CA ILE A 149 -21.58 5.78 -15.22
C ILE A 149 -22.06 4.31 -15.25
N ARG A 150 -21.83 3.61 -16.37
CA ARG A 150 -22.30 2.23 -16.56
C ARG A 150 -21.22 1.19 -16.41
N VAL A 151 -19.97 1.56 -16.70
CA VAL A 151 -18.86 0.60 -16.73
C VAL A 151 -17.54 1.25 -16.37
N MET A 152 -16.72 0.52 -15.61
CA MET A 152 -15.33 0.88 -15.29
C MET A 152 -14.40 -0.31 -15.52
N ASP A 153 -13.25 -0.04 -16.14
CA ASP A 153 -12.18 -1.01 -16.37
C ASP A 153 -10.88 -0.43 -15.85
N LEU A 154 -10.41 -0.97 -14.74
CA LEU A 154 -9.26 -0.46 -13.99
C LEU A 154 -8.09 -1.44 -14.06
N TYR A 155 -6.97 -0.98 -14.58
CA TYR A 155 -5.70 -1.70 -14.54
C TYR A 155 -4.68 -0.97 -13.69
N THR A 156 -4.00 -1.69 -12.79
CA THR A 156 -2.94 -1.14 -11.96
C THR A 156 -1.64 -1.93 -12.13
N LEU A 157 -0.61 -1.29 -12.66
CA LEU A 157 0.75 -1.79 -12.64
C LEU A 157 1.52 -1.16 -11.48
N SER A 158 2.15 -1.98 -10.63
CA SER A 158 2.89 -1.46 -9.49
C SER A 158 4.30 -2.00 -9.38
N ASN A 159 5.23 -1.08 -9.13
CA ASN A 159 6.60 -1.36 -8.75
C ASN A 159 6.66 -1.61 -7.23
N THR A 160 7.03 -2.85 -6.84
CA THR A 160 7.19 -3.22 -5.42
C THR A 160 8.64 -3.16 -4.93
N GLY A 161 9.59 -2.78 -5.80
CA GLY A 161 11.01 -2.79 -5.46
C GLY A 161 11.60 -4.22 -5.36
N ALA A 162 12.67 -4.36 -4.58
CA ALA A 162 13.48 -5.58 -4.61
C ALA A 162 12.86 -6.79 -3.89
N TYR A 163 12.01 -6.60 -2.88
CA TYR A 163 11.59 -7.67 -1.96
C TYR A 163 10.09 -7.98 -1.95
N GLY A 164 9.28 -7.26 -2.70
CA GLY A 164 7.84 -7.55 -2.84
C GLY A 164 6.99 -7.34 -1.58
N GLU A 165 7.48 -6.62 -0.60
CA GLU A 165 6.84 -6.40 0.69
C GLU A 165 5.48 -5.70 0.54
N HIS A 166 4.43 -6.27 1.14
CA HIS A 166 3.04 -5.79 1.07
C HIS A 166 2.46 -5.65 -0.36
N GLY A 167 3.20 -6.01 -1.42
CA GLY A 167 2.85 -5.77 -2.81
C GLY A 167 1.43 -6.18 -3.19
N PRO A 168 1.06 -7.48 -3.11
CA PRO A 168 -0.26 -7.94 -3.53
C PRO A 168 -1.41 -7.24 -2.80
N THR A 169 -1.31 -7.15 -1.47
CA THR A 169 -2.33 -6.49 -0.64
C THR A 169 -2.45 -5.00 -0.97
N THR A 170 -1.31 -4.31 -1.10
CA THR A 170 -1.31 -2.87 -1.37
C THR A 170 -1.91 -2.57 -2.73
N VAL A 171 -1.48 -3.29 -3.75
CA VAL A 171 -1.92 -3.02 -5.13
C VAL A 171 -3.37 -3.46 -5.33
N GLY A 172 -3.78 -4.60 -4.81
CA GLY A 172 -5.18 -5.05 -4.84
C GLY A 172 -6.15 -4.02 -4.25
N LEU A 173 -5.75 -3.30 -3.19
CA LEU A 173 -6.60 -2.25 -2.61
C LEU A 173 -6.81 -1.04 -3.54
N SER A 174 -6.02 -0.86 -4.61
CA SER A 174 -6.26 0.22 -5.58
C SER A 174 -7.60 0.06 -6.31
N GLY A 175 -7.99 -1.17 -6.64
CA GLY A 175 -9.30 -1.47 -7.22
C GLY A 175 -10.36 -1.80 -6.17
N HIS A 176 -10.07 -2.75 -5.25
CA HIS A 176 -11.02 -3.23 -4.25
C HIS A 176 -11.56 -2.16 -3.28
N LYS A 177 -10.98 -0.96 -3.27
CA LYS A 177 -11.47 0.17 -2.46
C LYS A 177 -11.95 1.36 -3.29
N ALA A 178 -11.54 1.47 -4.54
CA ALA A 178 -11.97 2.57 -5.41
C ALA A 178 -13.27 2.23 -6.15
N LEU A 179 -13.35 1.06 -6.78
CA LEU A 179 -14.52 0.65 -7.56
C LEU A 179 -15.80 0.51 -6.72
N PRO A 180 -15.78 -0.04 -5.48
CA PRO A 180 -16.99 -0.17 -4.67
C PRO A 180 -17.73 1.14 -4.39
N LEU A 181 -17.08 2.29 -4.52
CA LEU A 181 -17.76 3.58 -4.39
C LEU A 181 -18.87 3.77 -5.43
N TYR A 182 -18.74 3.11 -6.58
CA TYR A 182 -19.62 3.27 -7.74
C TYR A 182 -20.36 2.00 -8.15
N THR A 183 -20.09 0.84 -7.53
CA THR A 183 -20.69 -0.45 -7.94
C THR A 183 -22.23 -0.48 -7.86
N GLY A 184 -22.86 0.44 -7.13
CA GLY A 184 -24.32 0.56 -7.09
C GLY A 184 -24.94 1.02 -8.42
N SER A 185 -24.16 1.69 -9.28
CA SER A 185 -24.59 2.19 -10.60
C SER A 185 -23.99 1.42 -11.78
N LEU A 186 -22.89 0.68 -11.57
CA LEU A 186 -22.20 -0.05 -12.63
C LEU A 186 -22.96 -1.30 -13.06
N GLU A 187 -23.12 -1.46 -14.37
CA GLU A 187 -23.62 -2.68 -15.00
C GLU A 187 -22.50 -3.72 -15.23
N ALA A 188 -21.26 -3.21 -15.41
CA ALA A 188 -20.07 -4.05 -15.53
C ALA A 188 -18.84 -3.34 -14.97
N HIS A 189 -17.90 -4.11 -14.46
CA HIS A 189 -16.58 -3.61 -14.11
C HIS A 189 -15.52 -4.70 -14.22
N ARG A 190 -14.27 -4.25 -14.46
CA ARG A 190 -13.09 -5.11 -14.41
C ARG A 190 -12.04 -4.41 -13.53
N PHE A 191 -11.34 -5.21 -12.74
CA PHE A 191 -10.14 -4.80 -12.05
C PHE A 191 -9.04 -5.82 -12.28
N HIS A 192 -7.96 -5.39 -12.90
CA HIS A 192 -6.76 -6.19 -13.10
C HIS A 192 -5.55 -5.47 -12.50
N TYR A 193 -4.63 -6.22 -11.88
CA TYR A 193 -3.38 -5.64 -11.44
C TYR A 193 -2.19 -6.58 -11.61
N ASP A 194 -1.03 -5.97 -11.86
CA ASP A 194 0.28 -6.61 -11.85
C ASP A 194 1.20 -5.95 -10.84
N VAL A 195 1.91 -6.76 -10.05
CA VAL A 195 2.95 -6.33 -9.12
C VAL A 195 4.28 -6.87 -9.58
N VAL A 196 5.27 -6.01 -9.79
CA VAL A 196 6.55 -6.42 -10.35
C VAL A 196 7.73 -6.08 -9.44
N TYR A 197 8.73 -6.98 -9.42
CA TYR A 197 10.02 -6.71 -8.81
C TYR A 197 10.83 -5.74 -9.68
N THR A 198 11.58 -4.86 -9.02
CA THR A 198 12.58 -4.00 -9.63
C THR A 198 13.80 -3.89 -8.71
N ASN A 199 14.88 -3.24 -9.20
CA ASN A 199 16.06 -2.96 -8.40
C ASN A 199 15.94 -1.67 -7.58
N HIS A 200 14.73 -1.18 -7.35
CA HIS A 200 14.46 -0.04 -6.50
C HIS A 200 14.34 -0.44 -5.03
N GLN A 201 14.28 0.55 -4.14
CA GLN A 201 13.96 0.39 -2.73
C GLN A 201 12.65 -0.41 -2.58
N ALA A 202 12.61 -1.37 -1.66
CA ALA A 202 11.42 -2.17 -1.41
C ALA A 202 10.26 -1.28 -0.93
N ALA A 203 9.18 -1.27 -1.68
CA ALA A 203 7.98 -0.54 -1.30
C ALA A 203 7.20 -1.28 -0.21
N GLY A 204 6.51 -0.55 0.65
CA GLY A 204 5.81 -1.13 1.79
C GLY A 204 4.49 -0.44 2.10
N ALA A 205 4.07 -0.58 3.33
CA ALA A 205 2.83 0.02 3.81
C ALA A 205 2.96 1.55 3.93
N TYR A 206 2.01 2.25 3.36
CA TYR A 206 1.80 3.68 3.58
C TYR A 206 0.31 3.95 3.76
N ARG A 207 -0.06 4.91 4.60
CA ARG A 207 -1.43 5.28 4.96
C ARG A 207 -2.40 5.19 3.77
N GLY A 208 -3.42 4.33 3.89
CA GLY A 208 -4.38 4.00 2.85
C GLY A 208 -3.93 2.89 1.89
N TYR A 209 -2.70 2.37 2.00
CA TYR A 209 -2.12 1.38 1.07
C TYR A 209 -2.27 1.84 -0.39
N GLY A 210 -2.88 1.02 -1.27
CA GLY A 210 -3.18 1.39 -2.65
C GLY A 210 -4.50 2.13 -2.84
N ALA A 211 -5.40 2.13 -1.85
CA ALA A 211 -6.71 2.75 -1.96
C ALA A 211 -6.64 4.24 -2.32
N THR A 212 -5.70 4.98 -1.73
CA THR A 212 -5.53 6.41 -2.03
C THR A 212 -5.16 6.68 -3.47
N GLN A 213 -4.35 5.81 -4.09
CA GLN A 213 -3.97 5.95 -5.49
C GLN A 213 -5.12 5.56 -6.43
N GLY A 214 -5.82 4.46 -6.14
CA GLY A 214 -6.99 4.03 -6.91
C GLY A 214 -8.12 5.05 -6.86
N ILE A 215 -8.44 5.57 -5.67
CA ILE A 215 -9.45 6.62 -5.49
C ILE A 215 -9.04 7.89 -6.22
N PHE A 216 -7.76 8.28 -6.17
CA PHE A 216 -7.26 9.43 -6.94
C PHE A 216 -7.55 9.26 -8.44
N ALA A 217 -7.25 8.10 -9.02
CA ALA A 217 -7.48 7.85 -10.44
C ALA A 217 -8.99 7.88 -10.79
N VAL A 218 -9.82 7.18 -10.01
CA VAL A 218 -11.27 7.12 -10.24
C VAL A 218 -11.91 8.49 -10.08
N GLU A 219 -11.63 9.20 -9.00
CA GLU A 219 -12.23 10.51 -8.72
C GLU A 219 -11.75 11.61 -9.66
N SER A 220 -10.51 11.53 -10.15
CA SER A 220 -10.01 12.44 -11.20
C SER A 220 -10.78 12.23 -12.49
N MET A 221 -11.01 10.98 -12.92
CA MET A 221 -11.77 10.68 -14.12
C MET A 221 -13.26 11.06 -13.99
N VAL A 222 -13.87 10.88 -12.83
CA VAL A 222 -15.24 11.34 -12.57
C VAL A 222 -15.33 12.86 -12.70
N SER A 223 -14.32 13.61 -12.25
CA SER A 223 -14.26 15.05 -12.43
C SER A 223 -14.09 15.44 -13.92
N GLU A 224 -13.23 14.74 -14.66
CA GLU A 224 -13.10 14.94 -16.13
C GLU A 224 -14.41 14.62 -16.87
N LEU A 225 -15.12 13.57 -16.45
CA LEU A 225 -16.45 13.25 -17.02
C LEU A 225 -17.44 14.39 -16.79
N ALA A 226 -17.47 14.93 -15.57
CA ALA A 226 -18.34 16.05 -15.21
C ALA A 226 -18.06 17.29 -16.09
N GLU A 227 -16.80 17.64 -16.25
CA GLU A 227 -16.37 18.74 -17.12
C GLU A 227 -16.80 18.51 -18.58
N LYS A 228 -16.58 17.29 -19.11
CA LYS A 228 -16.96 16.94 -20.49
C LYS A 228 -18.46 17.01 -20.74
N LEU A 229 -19.28 16.72 -19.72
CA LEU A 229 -20.73 16.78 -19.76
C LEU A 229 -21.29 18.18 -19.45
N GLY A 230 -20.46 19.12 -18.99
CA GLY A 230 -20.91 20.42 -18.49
C GLY A 230 -21.79 20.32 -17.24
N MET A 231 -21.59 19.26 -16.43
CA MET A 231 -22.34 18.99 -15.20
C MET A 231 -21.49 19.31 -13.97
N ASP A 232 -22.17 19.66 -12.87
CA ASP A 232 -21.49 19.78 -11.59
C ASP A 232 -20.96 18.39 -11.12
N ALA A 233 -19.70 18.35 -10.70
CA ALA A 233 -19.07 17.12 -10.28
C ALA A 233 -19.70 16.50 -9.01
N THR A 234 -20.36 17.27 -8.17
CA THR A 234 -21.10 16.79 -7.01
C THR A 234 -22.38 16.09 -7.43
N VAL A 235 -23.06 16.59 -8.47
CA VAL A 235 -24.27 15.98 -9.03
C VAL A 235 -23.96 14.61 -9.63
N ILE A 236 -22.87 14.47 -10.40
CA ILE A 236 -22.46 13.17 -10.95
C ILE A 236 -22.13 12.18 -9.82
N ARG A 237 -21.45 12.62 -8.78
CA ARG A 237 -21.15 11.76 -7.62
C ARG A 237 -22.42 11.32 -6.89
N ASP A 238 -23.31 12.26 -6.60
CA ASP A 238 -24.59 11.94 -5.92
C ASP A 238 -25.44 10.96 -6.73
N MET A 239 -25.39 11.05 -8.06
CA MET A 239 -26.11 10.16 -8.96
C MET A 239 -25.53 8.73 -8.98
N ASN A 240 -24.22 8.57 -8.89
CA ASN A 240 -23.53 7.31 -9.20
C ASN A 240 -22.94 6.59 -7.98
N MET A 241 -22.63 7.31 -6.90
CA MET A 241 -22.07 6.68 -5.69
C MET A 241 -23.11 5.84 -4.95
N ILE A 242 -22.64 4.78 -4.30
CA ILE A 242 -23.45 3.99 -3.36
C ILE A 242 -23.96 4.90 -2.23
N LYS A 243 -25.20 4.68 -1.80
CA LYS A 243 -25.85 5.42 -0.71
C LYS A 243 -26.03 4.53 0.52
#